data_70a5710d075b54f9a02db751c31fba93
#
_entry.id   70a5710d075b54f9a02db751c31fba93
#
_cell.length_a   1.000
_cell.length_b   1.000
_cell.length_c   1.000
_cell.angle_alpha   90.00
_cell.angle_beta   90.00
_cell.angle_gamma   90.00
#
_symmetry.space_group_name_H-M   'P 1'
#
loop_
_entity.id
_entity.type
_entity.pdbx_description
1 polymer ?
#
loop_
_entity_poly.entity_id
_entity_poly.type
_entity_poly.pdbx_seq_one_letter_code
_entity_poly.pdbx_strand_id
1 'polypeptide(L)'
;MMRFFVLFAWLVVGAFAQQLTTRQLMLDLQRGQAYLNGRPIALNPSAQVVGGRTLIPLRELARVLGVSLEPLNHGSWGLRLGRLELYPSLGLARLDGRQLALGEVGQLREGVLYVSARVLEAALGATLVFDPMQRLLILTYTPDATVREAARPVARFATEKLEYMIGEPVRIVEYSYDPDGQPLLLSFTGLEEAYFTPGEKLITLVVTNRSGRSSEPFSRRILVKPEVMFSARDYALRFFALGRTFPDPEVLSYPVLTADRRDEAMPLLVSNSPEEVPRSGVLYADVVNGPARLLVHHLNGMPAPARLVLLATNVGTAPLHLKVERLGDVTSQVVALLGRVGLMEFWLAPAGEQVRLEPGQTVALYNSALLAPGQGLNLMADLRTSGQVALAVAMIEEALLPQLTNEGLASLLPLLSNLEPDATHIRGTFPSAQRSLRVRLEGSAGRVVIGDGVHDPTPVGVDALTGQPVRLRGSYGITYQIVLEGAQNTVGAFSPRGGVYAGAIRVNGLLQPVPNNGVLLRPDNPMIFFRERHSDRVLIEFIPASGANLPVNLVLYRLPELEARP
;
A
#
# COMPACT_ATOMS: atom_id res chain seq x y z
N MET A 1 4.61 -26.06 -27.75
CA MET A 1 5.71 -25.50 -28.55
C MET A 1 5.13 -24.82 -29.78
N MET A 2 4.92 -23.52 -29.74
CA MET A 2 4.56 -22.76 -30.95
C MET A 2 5.12 -21.36 -30.79
N ARG A 3 6.13 -21.06 -31.59
CA ARG A 3 6.82 -19.75 -31.65
C ARG A 3 5.95 -18.83 -32.51
N PHE A 4 5.42 -17.77 -31.94
CA PHE A 4 4.85 -16.67 -32.72
C PHE A 4 5.96 -15.71 -33.14
N PHE A 5 6.26 -15.67 -34.44
CA PHE A 5 7.00 -14.62 -35.10
C PHE A 5 6.04 -13.47 -35.37
N VAL A 6 6.29 -12.31 -34.78
CA VAL A 6 5.60 -11.07 -35.18
C VAL A 6 6.41 -10.45 -36.33
N LEU A 7 5.87 -10.55 -37.54
CA LEU A 7 6.35 -9.85 -38.73
C LEU A 7 5.87 -8.40 -38.68
N PHE A 8 6.77 -7.44 -38.55
CA PHE A 8 6.47 -6.03 -38.83
C PHE A 8 6.52 -5.80 -40.36
N ALA A 9 5.35 -5.54 -40.93
CA ALA A 9 5.24 -5.12 -42.33
C ALA A 9 5.59 -3.62 -42.47
N TRP A 10 6.57 -3.30 -43.28
CA TRP A 10 6.91 -1.94 -43.67
C TRP A 10 6.03 -1.50 -44.82
N LEU A 11 5.27 -0.44 -44.62
CA LEU A 11 4.63 0.30 -45.73
C LEU A 11 5.59 1.42 -46.19
N VAL A 12 6.13 1.29 -47.37
CA VAL A 12 6.93 2.32 -48.02
C VAL A 12 6.00 3.27 -48.77
N VAL A 13 5.87 4.51 -48.28
CA VAL A 13 5.32 5.61 -49.05
C VAL A 13 6.50 6.50 -49.47
N GLY A 14 6.82 6.46 -50.75
CA GLY A 14 7.89 7.29 -51.33
C GLY A 14 7.46 8.76 -51.46
N ALA A 15 8.24 9.64 -50.84
CA ALA A 15 8.35 11.04 -51.24
C ALA A 15 9.82 11.40 -51.25
N PHE A 16 10.32 11.87 -52.38
CA PHE A 16 11.68 12.37 -52.58
C PHE A 16 11.88 13.64 -51.75
N ALA A 17 12.50 13.50 -50.59
CA ALA A 17 13.21 14.53 -49.86
C ALA A 17 14.49 13.88 -49.33
N GLN A 18 15.63 14.62 -49.34
CA GLN A 18 16.94 14.14 -48.88
C GLN A 18 16.77 13.25 -47.63
N GLN A 19 17.12 11.96 -47.77
CA GLN A 19 17.04 10.98 -46.69
C GLN A 19 18.03 11.36 -45.57
N LEU A 20 17.54 12.04 -44.56
CA LEU A 20 18.18 12.07 -43.26
C LEU A 20 18.12 10.62 -42.75
N THR A 21 19.22 9.90 -42.88
CA THR A 21 19.29 8.49 -42.44
C THR A 21 19.32 8.42 -40.93
N THR A 22 18.14 8.21 -40.33
CA THR A 22 18.03 7.88 -38.92
C THR A 22 18.90 6.66 -38.59
N ARG A 23 19.74 6.77 -37.58
CA ARG A 23 20.59 5.69 -37.07
C ARG A 23 20.05 5.19 -35.74
N GLN A 24 19.79 3.89 -35.69
CA GLN A 24 19.32 3.24 -34.50
C GLN A 24 20.40 2.29 -33.96
N LEU A 25 21.00 2.65 -32.82
CA LEU A 25 21.94 1.80 -32.11
C LEU A 25 21.17 1.04 -31.03
N MET A 26 21.15 -0.29 -31.12
CA MET A 26 20.57 -1.17 -30.12
C MET A 26 21.70 -1.91 -29.37
N LEU A 27 21.68 -1.87 -28.05
CA LEU A 27 22.61 -2.58 -27.18
C LEU A 27 21.86 -3.66 -26.41
N ASP A 28 22.21 -4.92 -26.65
CA ASP A 28 21.79 -6.05 -25.82
C ASP A 28 22.73 -6.15 -24.62
N LEU A 29 22.28 -5.62 -23.49
CA LEU A 29 23.08 -5.55 -22.26
C LEU A 29 23.20 -6.91 -21.55
N GLN A 30 22.40 -7.89 -21.96
CA GLN A 30 22.48 -9.25 -21.43
C GLN A 30 23.55 -10.06 -22.17
N ARG A 31 23.64 -9.90 -23.51
CA ARG A 31 24.57 -10.64 -24.35
C ARG A 31 25.84 -9.85 -24.69
N GLY A 32 25.89 -8.57 -24.32
CA GLY A 32 27.01 -7.69 -24.67
C GLY A 32 27.14 -7.40 -26.19
N GLN A 33 26.03 -7.50 -26.90
CA GLN A 33 26.00 -7.33 -28.37
C GLN A 33 25.45 -5.95 -28.74
N ALA A 34 25.92 -5.42 -29.89
CA ALA A 34 25.42 -4.15 -30.41
C ALA A 34 24.94 -4.32 -31.85
N TYR A 35 23.92 -3.55 -32.23
CA TYR A 35 23.32 -3.56 -33.57
C TYR A 35 23.11 -2.13 -34.05
N LEU A 36 23.45 -1.85 -35.29
CA LEU A 36 23.15 -0.59 -35.96
C LEU A 36 22.13 -0.85 -37.08
N ASN A 37 20.96 -0.20 -36.98
CA ASN A 37 19.85 -0.39 -37.94
C ASN A 37 19.52 -1.88 -38.14
N GLY A 38 19.50 -2.66 -37.05
CA GLY A 38 19.23 -4.11 -37.05
C GLY A 38 20.42 -5.00 -37.51
N ARG A 39 21.55 -4.44 -37.95
CA ARG A 39 22.74 -5.23 -38.32
C ARG A 39 23.72 -5.33 -37.16
N PRO A 40 24.25 -6.50 -36.85
CA PRO A 40 25.23 -6.66 -35.76
C PRO A 40 26.50 -5.85 -36.07
N ILE A 41 27.01 -5.17 -35.05
CA ILE A 41 28.25 -4.40 -35.11
C ILE A 41 29.13 -4.71 -33.90
N ALA A 42 30.44 -4.46 -34.04
CA ALA A 42 31.35 -4.48 -32.90
C ALA A 42 31.58 -3.04 -32.39
N LEU A 43 31.44 -2.87 -31.04
CA LEU A 43 31.96 -1.71 -30.32
C LEU A 43 33.27 -2.13 -29.66
N ASN A 44 34.36 -1.47 -29.93
CA ASN A 44 35.65 -1.78 -29.33
C ASN A 44 36.28 -0.53 -28.68
N PRO A 45 36.29 -0.46 -27.34
CA PRO A 45 35.74 -1.44 -26.39
C PRO A 45 34.20 -1.45 -26.38
N SER A 46 33.62 -2.47 -25.75
CA SER A 46 32.15 -2.61 -25.64
C SER A 46 31.52 -1.62 -24.66
N ALA A 47 30.22 -1.41 -24.78
CA ALA A 47 29.42 -0.70 -23.77
C ALA A 47 29.41 -1.46 -22.44
N GLN A 48 29.37 -0.74 -21.32
CA GLN A 48 29.44 -1.30 -19.96
C GLN A 48 28.27 -0.81 -19.12
N VAL A 49 27.81 -1.64 -18.18
CA VAL A 49 26.86 -1.22 -17.15
C VAL A 49 27.60 -1.05 -15.83
N VAL A 50 27.63 0.17 -15.29
CA VAL A 50 28.37 0.51 -14.08
C VAL A 50 27.46 1.34 -13.16
N GLY A 51 27.21 0.86 -11.95
CA GLY A 51 26.35 1.55 -10.99
C GLY A 51 24.94 1.84 -11.52
N GLY A 52 24.35 0.90 -12.28
CA GLY A 52 23.03 1.07 -12.89
C GLY A 52 22.97 2.02 -14.10
N ARG A 53 24.11 2.51 -14.58
CA ARG A 53 24.21 3.37 -15.77
C ARG A 53 24.86 2.63 -16.93
N THR A 54 24.29 2.71 -18.12
CA THR A 54 24.93 2.23 -19.34
C THR A 54 25.90 3.27 -19.84
N LEU A 55 27.17 2.91 -19.91
CA LEU A 55 28.29 3.71 -20.38
C LEU A 55 28.71 3.22 -21.77
N ILE A 56 28.79 4.12 -22.77
CA ILE A 56 29.13 3.82 -24.13
C ILE A 56 30.46 4.50 -24.46
N PRO A 57 31.42 3.80 -25.07
CA PRO A 57 32.71 4.41 -25.47
C PRO A 57 32.48 5.57 -26.44
N LEU A 58 32.93 6.76 -26.10
CA LEU A 58 32.60 8.01 -26.82
C LEU A 58 33.01 7.96 -28.30
N ARG A 59 34.24 7.50 -28.59
CA ARG A 59 34.74 7.43 -29.96
C ARG A 59 33.97 6.43 -30.82
N GLU A 60 33.67 5.27 -30.25
CA GLU A 60 32.86 4.24 -30.93
C GLU A 60 31.44 4.71 -31.19
N LEU A 61 30.83 5.37 -30.19
CA LEU A 61 29.52 5.98 -30.35
C LEU A 61 29.50 7.00 -31.47
N ALA A 62 30.47 7.93 -31.49
CA ALA A 62 30.57 8.94 -32.52
C ALA A 62 30.76 8.32 -33.94
N ARG A 63 31.60 7.31 -34.05
CA ARG A 63 31.83 6.55 -35.31
C ARG A 63 30.55 5.86 -35.80
N VAL A 64 29.85 5.17 -34.88
CA VAL A 64 28.64 4.39 -35.24
C VAL A 64 27.48 5.31 -35.60
N LEU A 65 27.26 6.37 -34.83
CA LEU A 65 26.21 7.34 -35.10
C LEU A 65 26.58 8.36 -36.20
N GLY A 66 27.85 8.38 -36.67
CA GLY A 66 28.34 9.36 -37.65
C GLY A 66 28.28 10.79 -37.15
N VAL A 67 28.47 10.98 -35.86
CA VAL A 67 28.53 12.30 -35.23
C VAL A 67 29.95 12.78 -35.18
N SER A 68 30.19 14.07 -35.52
CA SER A 68 31.50 14.68 -35.37
C SER A 68 31.92 14.76 -33.91
N LEU A 69 33.15 14.33 -33.64
CA LEU A 69 33.79 14.51 -32.33
C LEU A 69 34.85 15.58 -32.46
N GLU A 70 34.55 16.79 -31.99
CA GLU A 70 35.41 17.95 -32.19
C GLU A 70 36.40 18.09 -31.03
N PRO A 71 37.71 18.26 -31.31
CA PRO A 71 38.68 18.59 -30.28
C PRO A 71 38.49 20.04 -29.80
N LEU A 72 38.56 20.27 -28.49
CA LEU A 72 38.49 21.58 -27.86
C LEU A 72 39.86 21.94 -27.26
N ASN A 73 40.38 23.12 -27.61
CA ASN A 73 41.67 23.61 -27.17
C ASN A 73 41.53 24.97 -26.44
N HIS A 74 40.77 24.97 -25.34
CA HIS A 74 40.61 26.17 -24.49
C HIS A 74 41.37 26.01 -23.16
N GLY A 75 42.70 26.04 -23.21
CA GLY A 75 43.55 25.95 -22.00
C GLY A 75 43.67 24.55 -21.39
N SER A 76 42.88 23.62 -21.80
CA SER A 76 42.95 22.20 -21.47
C SER A 76 42.34 21.37 -22.62
N TRP A 77 42.84 20.13 -22.78
CA TRP A 77 42.34 19.23 -23.79
C TRP A 77 40.91 18.81 -23.48
N GLY A 78 40.00 18.90 -24.44
CA GLY A 78 38.61 18.51 -24.35
C GLY A 78 38.06 17.95 -25.65
N LEU A 79 36.85 17.39 -25.61
CA LEU A 79 36.11 16.85 -26.75
C LEU A 79 34.67 17.36 -26.71
N ARG A 80 34.12 17.72 -27.88
CA ARG A 80 32.71 18.09 -28.04
C ARG A 80 31.98 17.02 -28.86
N LEU A 81 30.84 16.57 -28.31
CA LEU A 81 29.87 15.71 -28.98
C LEU A 81 28.50 16.42 -28.98
N GLY A 82 28.14 17.02 -30.10
CA GLY A 82 26.93 17.85 -30.15
C GLY A 82 26.98 18.99 -29.13
N ARG A 83 26.03 19.04 -28.20
CA ARG A 83 25.93 20.05 -27.12
C ARG A 83 26.73 19.72 -25.86
N LEU A 84 27.36 18.53 -25.81
CA LEU A 84 28.15 18.06 -24.68
C LEU A 84 29.64 18.35 -24.90
N GLU A 85 30.26 19.09 -23.99
CA GLU A 85 31.71 19.30 -23.93
C GLU A 85 32.28 18.51 -22.76
N LEU A 86 33.38 17.82 -22.96
CA LEU A 86 34.04 16.96 -22.00
C LEU A 86 35.49 17.38 -21.80
N TYR A 87 35.91 17.61 -20.59
CA TYR A 87 37.29 17.98 -20.21
C TYR A 87 37.83 16.94 -19.20
N PRO A 88 38.30 15.78 -19.70
CA PRO A 88 38.67 14.65 -18.83
C PRO A 88 39.78 14.96 -17.83
N SER A 89 40.77 15.76 -18.25
CA SER A 89 41.90 16.18 -17.38
C SER A 89 41.46 17.07 -16.20
N LEU A 90 40.36 17.79 -16.35
CA LEU A 90 39.79 18.67 -15.32
C LEU A 90 38.69 17.99 -14.49
N GLY A 91 38.26 16.76 -14.87
CA GLY A 91 37.11 16.12 -14.23
C GLY A 91 35.78 16.86 -14.47
N LEU A 92 35.70 17.66 -15.54
CA LEU A 92 34.57 18.55 -15.83
C LEU A 92 33.89 18.19 -17.16
N ALA A 93 32.61 18.57 -17.25
CA ALA A 93 31.84 18.57 -18.48
C ALA A 93 30.97 19.84 -18.56
N ARG A 94 30.50 20.17 -19.76
CA ARG A 94 29.47 21.20 -19.99
C ARG A 94 28.39 20.66 -20.91
N LEU A 95 27.15 20.90 -20.56
CA LEU A 95 25.99 20.57 -21.38
C LEU A 95 25.12 21.83 -21.52
N ASP A 96 24.94 22.29 -22.76
CA ASP A 96 24.28 23.58 -23.08
C ASP A 96 24.87 24.76 -22.25
N GLY A 97 26.20 24.78 -22.10
CA GLY A 97 26.89 25.80 -21.30
C GLY A 97 26.87 25.61 -19.77
N ARG A 98 26.04 24.73 -19.24
CA ARG A 98 25.96 24.40 -17.82
C ARG A 98 27.12 23.47 -17.43
N GLN A 99 27.87 23.85 -16.42
CA GLN A 99 28.98 23.05 -15.90
C GLN A 99 28.45 21.90 -15.01
N LEU A 100 29.01 20.70 -15.24
CA LEU A 100 28.71 19.44 -14.55
C LEU A 100 30.03 18.76 -14.16
N ALA A 101 29.99 17.87 -13.17
CA ALA A 101 31.11 16.98 -12.93
C ALA A 101 31.18 15.91 -14.06
N LEU A 102 32.38 15.54 -14.48
CA LEU A 102 32.54 14.49 -15.51
C LEU A 102 31.83 13.18 -15.10
N GLY A 103 31.89 12.82 -13.80
CA GLY A 103 31.24 11.62 -13.28
C GLY A 103 29.72 11.60 -13.41
N GLU A 104 29.06 12.75 -13.59
CA GLU A 104 27.61 12.82 -13.81
C GLU A 104 27.23 12.40 -15.25
N VAL A 105 28.06 12.70 -16.23
CA VAL A 105 27.80 12.51 -17.65
C VAL A 105 28.61 11.38 -18.28
N GLY A 106 29.73 10.97 -17.69
CA GLY A 106 30.61 9.94 -18.23
C GLY A 106 31.74 9.57 -17.26
N GLN A 107 32.67 8.74 -17.72
CA GLN A 107 33.84 8.30 -16.95
C GLN A 107 35.04 8.04 -17.86
N LEU A 108 36.24 8.36 -17.40
CA LEU A 108 37.48 7.90 -17.99
C LEU A 108 37.91 6.58 -17.33
N ARG A 109 38.04 5.52 -18.12
CA ARG A 109 38.40 4.17 -17.62
C ARG A 109 39.46 3.57 -18.57
N GLU A 110 40.56 3.16 -18.01
CA GLU A 110 41.66 2.53 -18.76
C GLU A 110 42.05 3.30 -20.06
N GLY A 111 42.07 4.63 -19.94
CA GLY A 111 42.38 5.51 -21.10
C GLY A 111 41.22 5.71 -22.09
N VAL A 112 40.07 5.08 -21.89
CA VAL A 112 38.88 5.23 -22.72
C VAL A 112 37.87 6.13 -22.04
N LEU A 113 37.39 7.15 -22.76
CA LEU A 113 36.31 8.01 -22.29
C LEU A 113 34.95 7.42 -22.66
N TYR A 114 34.14 7.15 -21.65
CA TYR A 114 32.76 6.66 -21.78
C TYR A 114 31.79 7.78 -21.48
N VAL A 115 30.64 7.79 -22.17
CA VAL A 115 29.51 8.67 -21.86
C VAL A 115 28.30 7.85 -21.42
N SER A 116 27.53 8.40 -20.50
CA SER A 116 26.26 7.79 -20.09
C SER A 116 25.24 7.87 -21.22
N ALA A 117 24.59 6.76 -21.53
CA ALA A 117 23.55 6.72 -22.57
C ALA A 117 22.46 7.79 -22.34
N ARG A 118 22.08 8.05 -21.10
CA ARG A 118 21.06 9.03 -20.71
C ARG A 118 21.39 10.47 -21.11
N VAL A 119 22.68 10.83 -21.13
CA VAL A 119 23.12 12.18 -21.50
C VAL A 119 22.98 12.43 -23.00
N LEU A 120 22.94 11.39 -23.81
CA LEU A 120 22.88 11.50 -25.28
C LEU A 120 21.56 12.09 -25.80
N GLU A 121 20.47 11.96 -25.03
CA GLU A 121 19.21 12.64 -25.36
C GLU A 121 19.42 14.16 -25.40
N ALA A 122 20.03 14.72 -24.36
CA ALA A 122 20.30 16.15 -24.28
C ALA A 122 21.48 16.57 -25.18
N ALA A 123 22.52 15.76 -25.29
CA ALA A 123 23.72 16.08 -26.06
C ALA A 123 23.52 16.10 -27.56
N LEU A 124 22.72 15.19 -28.11
CA LEU A 124 22.55 14.94 -29.55
C LEU A 124 21.10 15.15 -30.02
N GLY A 125 20.14 15.36 -29.15
CA GLY A 125 18.72 15.27 -29.50
C GLY A 125 18.29 13.86 -29.90
N ALA A 126 18.99 12.84 -29.37
CA ALA A 126 18.66 11.43 -29.62
C ALA A 126 17.49 10.99 -28.73
N THR A 127 16.76 9.97 -29.16
CA THR A 127 15.74 9.30 -28.34
C THR A 127 16.31 8.04 -27.73
N LEU A 128 16.12 7.83 -26.44
CA LEU A 128 16.59 6.67 -25.69
C LEU A 128 15.41 5.86 -25.14
N VAL A 129 15.34 4.59 -25.50
CA VAL A 129 14.35 3.64 -24.98
C VAL A 129 15.07 2.48 -24.30
N PHE A 130 14.63 2.11 -23.10
CA PHE A 130 15.15 0.95 -22.37
C PHE A 130 14.03 -0.05 -22.09
N ASP A 131 14.21 -1.28 -22.56
CA ASP A 131 13.36 -2.41 -22.24
C ASP A 131 13.97 -3.19 -21.05
N PRO A 132 13.38 -3.11 -19.85
CA PRO A 132 13.91 -3.79 -18.66
C PRO A 132 13.76 -5.31 -18.72
N MET A 133 12.77 -5.83 -19.46
CA MET A 133 12.50 -7.27 -19.56
C MET A 133 13.54 -7.97 -20.44
N GLN A 134 13.89 -7.35 -21.54
CA GLN A 134 14.89 -7.88 -22.47
C GLN A 134 16.29 -7.31 -22.24
N ARG A 135 16.43 -6.33 -21.33
CA ARG A 135 17.66 -5.57 -21.08
C ARG A 135 18.27 -4.97 -22.34
N LEU A 136 17.39 -4.47 -23.22
CA LEU A 136 17.76 -3.80 -24.46
C LEU A 136 17.75 -2.28 -24.24
N LEU A 137 18.81 -1.61 -24.71
CA LEU A 137 18.89 -0.17 -24.82
C LEU A 137 18.88 0.22 -26.28
N ILE A 138 17.93 1.06 -26.69
CA ILE A 138 17.78 1.53 -28.07
C ILE A 138 17.99 3.03 -28.07
N LEU A 139 19.02 3.47 -28.82
CA LEU A 139 19.32 4.88 -29.05
C LEU A 139 19.03 5.19 -30.52
N THR A 140 18.10 6.12 -30.76
CA THR A 140 17.75 6.58 -32.11
C THR A 140 18.27 8.01 -32.30
N TYR A 141 19.10 8.21 -33.34
CA TYR A 141 19.70 9.50 -33.68
C TYR A 141 19.49 9.82 -35.18
N THR A 142 19.07 11.06 -35.47
CA THR A 142 18.95 11.59 -36.83
C THR A 142 19.92 12.74 -36.97
N PRO A 143 20.97 12.65 -37.86
CA PRO A 143 21.88 13.74 -38.14
C PRO A 143 21.13 14.96 -38.69
N ASP A 144 21.60 16.16 -38.36
CA ASP A 144 21.04 17.46 -38.83
C ASP A 144 19.57 17.74 -38.46
N ALA A 145 19.10 17.17 -37.36
CA ALA A 145 17.95 17.74 -36.70
C ALA A 145 18.35 19.10 -36.09
N THR A 146 18.46 20.15 -36.93
CA THR A 146 18.30 21.54 -36.48
C THR A 146 17.12 21.51 -35.56
N VAL A 147 17.19 22.09 -34.35
CA VAL A 147 16.17 22.10 -33.27
C VAL A 147 14.78 22.06 -33.88
N ARG A 148 14.33 20.87 -34.26
CA ARG A 148 12.98 20.67 -34.76
C ARG A 148 12.12 20.76 -33.53
N GLU A 149 11.28 21.74 -33.52
CA GLU A 149 10.26 21.86 -32.51
C GLU A 149 9.61 20.49 -32.38
N ALA A 150 9.68 19.85 -31.18
CA ALA A 150 9.17 18.49 -30.98
C ALA A 150 7.79 18.36 -31.60
N ALA A 151 7.53 17.33 -32.36
CA ALA A 151 6.23 17.16 -33.01
C ALA A 151 5.12 17.07 -31.98
N ARG A 152 3.92 17.49 -32.34
CA ARG A 152 2.74 17.26 -31.48
C ARG A 152 2.37 15.78 -31.56
N PRO A 153 2.08 15.13 -30.44
CA PRO A 153 1.58 13.78 -30.45
C PRO A 153 0.17 13.72 -31.07
N VAL A 154 -0.26 12.55 -31.45
CA VAL A 154 -1.55 12.31 -32.10
C VAL A 154 -2.39 11.41 -31.20
N ALA A 155 -3.50 11.93 -30.67
CA ALA A 155 -4.46 11.18 -29.88
C ALA A 155 -5.33 10.28 -30.78
N ARG A 156 -5.46 8.99 -30.42
CA ARG A 156 -6.32 8.02 -31.12
C ARG A 156 -6.82 6.98 -30.14
N PHE A 157 -8.10 6.68 -30.17
CA PHE A 157 -8.69 5.54 -29.50
C PHE A 157 -9.95 5.07 -30.23
N ALA A 158 -10.36 3.85 -29.96
CA ALA A 158 -11.65 3.31 -30.35
C ALA A 158 -12.34 2.70 -29.13
N THR A 159 -13.66 2.70 -29.12
CA THR A 159 -14.47 1.90 -28.20
C THR A 159 -14.76 0.55 -28.86
N GLU A 160 -14.89 -0.50 -28.06
CA GLU A 160 -15.22 -1.85 -28.55
C GLU A 160 -16.56 -1.87 -29.31
N LYS A 161 -17.50 -1.02 -28.89
CA LYS A 161 -18.82 -0.84 -29.50
C LYS A 161 -19.15 0.65 -29.64
N LEU A 162 -20.16 0.98 -30.45
CA LEU A 162 -20.74 2.32 -30.53
C LEU A 162 -22.02 2.45 -29.68
N GLU A 163 -22.65 1.34 -29.33
CA GLU A 163 -23.84 1.28 -28.52
C GLU A 163 -23.63 0.38 -27.31
N TYR A 164 -24.05 0.86 -26.16
CA TYR A 164 -23.94 0.19 -24.86
C TYR A 164 -25.27 0.20 -24.15
N MET A 165 -25.49 -0.75 -23.24
CA MET A 165 -26.60 -0.71 -22.29
C MET A 165 -26.17 0.05 -21.02
N ILE A 166 -27.13 0.45 -20.19
CA ILE A 166 -26.85 0.98 -18.86
C ILE A 166 -26.08 -0.05 -18.04
N GLY A 167 -24.94 0.36 -17.47
CA GLY A 167 -24.07 -0.49 -16.66
C GLY A 167 -23.23 -1.51 -17.46
N GLU A 168 -23.25 -1.47 -18.78
CA GLU A 168 -22.36 -2.30 -19.60
C GLU A 168 -20.91 -1.76 -19.52
N PRO A 169 -19.89 -2.63 -19.27
CA PRO A 169 -18.51 -2.20 -19.24
C PRO A 169 -18.06 -1.58 -20.56
N VAL A 170 -17.47 -0.39 -20.51
CA VAL A 170 -16.91 0.29 -21.69
C VAL A 170 -15.43 -0.02 -21.79
N ARG A 171 -15.06 -0.72 -22.86
CA ARG A 171 -13.67 -1.03 -23.17
C ARG A 171 -13.18 -0.16 -24.31
N ILE A 172 -11.95 0.31 -24.17
CA ILE A 172 -11.28 1.11 -25.20
C ILE A 172 -10.02 0.41 -25.67
N VAL A 173 -9.67 0.65 -26.93
CA VAL A 173 -8.37 0.36 -27.53
C VAL A 173 -7.70 1.70 -27.80
N GLU A 174 -6.64 1.99 -27.09
CA GLU A 174 -5.86 3.20 -27.22
C GLU A 174 -4.67 2.92 -28.18
N TYR A 175 -4.45 3.79 -29.17
CA TYR A 175 -3.39 3.66 -30.18
C TYR A 175 -2.83 5.03 -30.62
N SER A 176 -2.76 5.97 -29.69
CA SER A 176 -2.09 7.24 -29.86
C SER A 176 -0.60 7.05 -30.12
N TYR A 177 0.00 7.99 -30.78
CA TYR A 177 1.43 7.94 -31.05
C TYR A 177 2.06 9.33 -31.02
N ASP A 178 3.33 9.37 -30.72
CA ASP A 178 4.18 10.53 -30.87
C ASP A 178 5.06 10.35 -32.12
N PRO A 179 5.05 11.29 -33.09
CA PRO A 179 5.89 11.17 -34.30
C PRO A 179 7.39 11.11 -33.99
N ASP A 180 7.84 11.62 -32.85
CA ASP A 180 9.23 11.59 -32.42
C ASP A 180 9.50 10.39 -31.46
N GLY A 181 8.52 9.49 -31.27
CA GLY A 181 8.62 8.28 -30.44
C GLY A 181 8.68 8.53 -28.94
N GLN A 182 8.25 9.71 -28.47
CA GLN A 182 8.27 10.02 -27.04
C GLN A 182 7.14 9.31 -26.29
N PRO A 183 7.36 8.97 -25.00
CA PRO A 183 6.29 8.46 -24.13
C PRO A 183 5.14 9.45 -24.02
N LEU A 184 3.91 8.93 -23.94
CA LEU A 184 2.69 9.70 -23.86
C LEU A 184 2.04 9.59 -22.47
N LEU A 185 1.59 10.73 -21.96
CA LEU A 185 0.64 10.84 -20.86
C LEU A 185 -0.75 11.00 -21.45
N LEU A 186 -1.67 10.12 -21.09
CA LEU A 186 -3.04 10.11 -21.58
C LEU A 186 -3.96 10.84 -20.61
N SER A 187 -4.83 11.70 -21.13
CA SER A 187 -5.87 12.41 -20.37
C SER A 187 -7.22 12.24 -21.05
N PHE A 188 -8.07 11.40 -20.45
CA PHE A 188 -9.44 11.21 -20.91
C PHE A 188 -10.40 12.12 -20.18
N THR A 189 -11.36 12.67 -20.92
CA THR A 189 -12.53 13.39 -20.40
C THR A 189 -13.78 12.66 -20.86
N GLY A 190 -14.75 12.43 -19.93
CA GLY A 190 -16.00 11.75 -20.24
C GLY A 190 -15.89 10.23 -20.38
N LEU A 191 -14.73 9.61 -20.21
CA LEU A 191 -14.58 8.16 -20.16
C LEU A 191 -14.93 7.66 -18.75
N GLU A 192 -15.91 6.77 -18.68
CA GLU A 192 -16.28 6.03 -17.48
C GLU A 192 -16.15 4.52 -17.72
N GLU A 193 -15.97 3.75 -16.65
CA GLU A 193 -15.92 2.28 -16.74
C GLU A 193 -17.24 1.68 -17.23
N ALA A 194 -18.36 2.33 -16.91
CA ALA A 194 -19.71 2.08 -17.41
C ALA A 194 -20.58 3.32 -17.19
N TYR A 195 -21.60 3.53 -18.01
CA TYR A 195 -22.53 4.65 -17.86
C TYR A 195 -23.86 4.16 -17.29
N PHE A 196 -24.41 4.94 -16.32
CA PHE A 196 -25.65 4.58 -15.63
C PHE A 196 -26.83 5.50 -15.99
N THR A 197 -26.66 6.33 -17.01
CA THR A 197 -27.72 7.18 -17.57
C THR A 197 -27.75 7.01 -19.08
N PRO A 198 -28.94 6.84 -19.71
CA PRO A 198 -29.06 6.70 -21.15
C PRO A 198 -28.69 7.99 -21.90
N GLY A 199 -28.50 7.90 -23.21
CA GLY A 199 -28.22 9.01 -24.10
C GLY A 199 -26.80 9.01 -24.66
N GLU A 200 -26.49 9.98 -25.50
CA GLU A 200 -25.17 10.15 -26.09
C GLU A 200 -24.11 10.53 -25.03
N LYS A 201 -22.95 9.92 -25.12
CA LYS A 201 -21.78 10.23 -24.30
C LYS A 201 -20.62 10.61 -25.22
N LEU A 202 -19.93 11.69 -24.88
CA LEU A 202 -18.74 12.16 -25.58
C LEU A 202 -17.51 11.79 -24.76
N ILE A 203 -16.63 10.99 -25.37
CA ILE A 203 -15.34 10.64 -24.79
C ILE A 203 -14.27 11.39 -25.55
N THR A 204 -13.39 12.12 -24.88
CA THR A 204 -12.33 12.92 -25.47
C THR A 204 -10.99 12.52 -24.89
N LEU A 205 -10.00 12.33 -25.73
CA LEU A 205 -8.62 12.04 -25.36
C LEU A 205 -7.72 13.18 -25.80
N VAL A 206 -6.88 13.64 -24.90
CA VAL A 206 -5.71 14.47 -25.18
C VAL A 206 -4.49 13.70 -24.69
N VAL A 207 -3.44 13.64 -25.49
CA VAL A 207 -2.18 13.03 -25.10
C VAL A 207 -1.07 14.09 -25.07
N THR A 208 -0.18 13.98 -24.09
CA THR A 208 0.93 14.93 -23.91
C THR A 208 2.25 14.14 -23.92
N ASN A 209 3.20 14.57 -24.74
CA ASN A 209 4.51 13.94 -24.79
C ASN A 209 5.44 14.46 -23.68
N ARG A 210 6.60 13.82 -23.54
CA ARG A 210 7.61 14.18 -22.53
C ARG A 210 8.12 15.62 -22.64
N SER A 211 8.06 16.21 -23.85
CA SER A 211 8.43 17.61 -24.10
C SER A 211 7.35 18.61 -23.69
N GLY A 212 6.23 18.15 -23.11
CA GLY A 212 5.13 18.98 -22.68
C GLY A 212 4.18 19.44 -23.80
N ARG A 213 4.32 18.88 -25.01
CA ARG A 213 3.41 19.17 -26.13
C ARG A 213 2.20 18.27 -26.08
N SER A 214 1.01 18.88 -26.21
CA SER A 214 -0.26 18.17 -26.24
C SER A 214 -0.79 18.02 -27.66
N SER A 215 -1.51 16.93 -27.90
CA SER A 215 -2.26 16.69 -29.13
C SER A 215 -3.43 17.63 -29.27
N GLU A 216 -3.99 17.72 -30.46
CA GLU A 216 -5.38 18.16 -30.62
C GLU A 216 -6.30 17.13 -29.91
N PRO A 217 -7.43 17.58 -29.34
CA PRO A 217 -8.41 16.68 -28.74
C PRO A 217 -8.99 15.71 -29.78
N PHE A 218 -9.02 14.43 -29.45
CA PHE A 218 -9.67 13.41 -30.27
C PHE A 218 -10.90 12.87 -29.55
N SER A 219 -12.08 12.98 -30.20
CA SER A 219 -13.35 12.63 -29.55
C SER A 219 -14.06 11.49 -30.27
N ARG A 220 -14.77 10.68 -29.49
CA ARG A 220 -15.71 9.64 -29.95
C ARG A 220 -17.03 9.79 -29.23
N ARG A 221 -18.13 9.57 -29.95
CA ARG A 221 -19.47 9.47 -29.37
C ARG A 221 -19.90 8.03 -29.32
N ILE A 222 -20.55 7.67 -28.21
CA ILE A 222 -21.22 6.39 -28.01
C ILE A 222 -22.65 6.67 -27.58
N LEU A 223 -23.56 5.73 -27.86
CA LEU A 223 -24.95 5.79 -27.42
C LEU A 223 -25.15 4.78 -26.28
N VAL A 224 -25.63 5.25 -25.13
CA VAL A 224 -26.10 4.40 -24.04
C VAL A 224 -27.62 4.24 -24.19
N LYS A 225 -28.05 3.01 -24.48
CA LYS A 225 -29.46 2.64 -24.62
C LYS A 225 -30.13 2.56 -23.23
N PRO A 226 -31.48 2.68 -23.16
CA PRO A 226 -32.19 2.61 -21.88
C PRO A 226 -32.23 1.22 -21.24
N GLU A 227 -31.91 0.16 -22.00
CA GLU A 227 -31.84 -1.21 -21.49
C GLU A 227 -30.74 -1.32 -20.44
N VAL A 228 -31.05 -1.99 -19.31
CA VAL A 228 -30.14 -2.14 -18.18
C VAL A 228 -29.46 -3.50 -18.24
N MET A 229 -28.13 -3.52 -18.32
CA MET A 229 -27.32 -4.72 -18.13
C MET A 229 -27.02 -4.94 -16.64
N PHE A 230 -26.53 -3.88 -15.99
CA PHE A 230 -26.27 -3.87 -14.54
C PHE A 230 -26.72 -2.56 -13.93
N SER A 231 -27.32 -2.63 -12.73
CA SER A 231 -27.44 -1.44 -11.87
C SER A 231 -26.06 -0.94 -11.46
N ALA A 232 -25.95 0.31 -10.99
CA ALA A 232 -24.68 0.85 -10.49
C ALA A 232 -24.10 0.01 -9.34
N ARG A 233 -24.99 -0.47 -8.45
CA ARG A 233 -24.61 -1.36 -7.35
C ARG A 233 -24.12 -2.73 -7.89
N ASP A 234 -24.85 -3.38 -8.78
CA ASP A 234 -24.47 -4.69 -9.31
C ASP A 234 -23.15 -4.60 -10.10
N TYR A 235 -22.97 -3.50 -10.84
CA TYR A 235 -21.70 -3.22 -11.52
C TYR A 235 -20.54 -3.11 -10.52
N ALA A 236 -20.71 -2.32 -9.46
CA ALA A 236 -19.69 -2.15 -8.43
C ALA A 236 -19.35 -3.50 -7.76
N LEU A 237 -20.37 -4.26 -7.36
CA LEU A 237 -20.18 -5.57 -6.74
C LEU A 237 -19.46 -6.56 -7.65
N ARG A 238 -19.62 -6.47 -8.97
CA ARG A 238 -19.00 -7.38 -9.94
C ARG A 238 -17.60 -6.98 -10.36
N PHE A 239 -17.36 -5.68 -10.57
CA PHE A 239 -16.20 -5.18 -11.33
C PHE A 239 -15.26 -4.29 -10.54
N PHE A 240 -15.73 -3.61 -9.47
CA PHE A 240 -14.82 -2.76 -8.70
C PHE A 240 -13.72 -3.59 -8.03
N ALA A 241 -12.52 -3.03 -8.00
CA ALA A 241 -11.41 -3.64 -7.28
C ALA A 241 -11.71 -3.75 -5.78
N LEU A 242 -11.10 -4.72 -5.10
CA LEU A 242 -11.12 -4.79 -3.64
C LEU A 242 -10.49 -3.52 -3.06
N GLY A 243 -11.08 -3.00 -2.00
CA GLY A 243 -10.70 -1.73 -1.36
C GLY A 243 -11.39 -0.50 -1.95
N ARG A 244 -12.16 -0.62 -3.03
CA ARG A 244 -12.95 0.46 -3.60
C ARG A 244 -14.32 0.56 -2.93
N THR A 245 -14.76 1.79 -2.65
CA THR A 245 -16.10 2.08 -2.12
C THR A 245 -17.12 2.27 -3.25
N PHE A 246 -18.40 2.08 -2.92
CA PHE A 246 -19.50 2.33 -3.85
C PHE A 246 -20.73 2.84 -3.09
N PRO A 247 -21.60 3.67 -3.71
CA PRO A 247 -22.83 4.14 -3.08
C PRO A 247 -23.83 3.01 -2.92
N ASP A 248 -24.31 2.79 -1.68
CA ASP A 248 -25.45 1.93 -1.38
C ASP A 248 -26.27 2.51 -0.21
N PRO A 249 -27.30 3.32 -0.51
CA PRO A 249 -28.13 3.96 0.52
C PRO A 249 -28.95 2.95 1.36
N GLU A 250 -29.09 1.71 0.89
CA GLU A 250 -29.88 0.68 1.56
C GLU A 250 -29.12 -0.12 2.60
N VAL A 251 -27.83 0.13 2.81
CA VAL A 251 -26.97 -0.66 3.74
C VAL A 251 -27.64 -0.86 5.10
N LEU A 252 -28.22 0.18 5.68
CA LEU A 252 -28.82 0.11 7.02
C LEU A 252 -30.20 -0.57 7.05
N SER A 253 -30.86 -0.74 5.90
CA SER A 253 -32.15 -1.43 5.76
C SER A 253 -32.02 -2.94 5.60
N TYR A 254 -30.85 -3.44 5.20
CA TYR A 254 -30.66 -4.88 5.06
C TYR A 254 -30.85 -5.62 6.39
N PRO A 255 -31.41 -6.84 6.35
CA PRO A 255 -31.64 -7.64 7.53
C PRO A 255 -30.30 -7.93 8.26
N VAL A 256 -30.34 -7.91 9.59
CA VAL A 256 -29.25 -8.42 10.40
C VAL A 256 -29.31 -9.94 10.37
N LEU A 257 -28.19 -10.55 9.96
CA LEU A 257 -28.08 -12.00 9.83
C LEU A 257 -27.96 -12.63 11.22
N THR A 258 -28.69 -13.73 11.42
CA THR A 258 -28.53 -14.54 12.62
C THR A 258 -27.17 -15.24 12.59
N ALA A 259 -26.46 -15.21 13.73
CA ALA A 259 -25.18 -15.86 13.88
C ALA A 259 -25.20 -16.84 15.06
N ASP A 260 -24.75 -18.07 14.84
CA ASP A 260 -24.36 -18.95 15.93
C ASP A 260 -23.07 -18.42 16.53
N ARG A 261 -23.14 -17.99 17.80
CA ARG A 261 -22.02 -17.36 18.49
C ARG A 261 -21.44 -18.27 19.57
N ARG A 262 -20.10 -18.30 19.60
CA ARG A 262 -19.35 -18.94 20.67
C ARG A 262 -18.16 -18.05 21.07
N ASP A 263 -18.04 -17.77 22.36
CA ASP A 263 -16.89 -17.08 22.94
C ASP A 263 -15.92 -18.13 23.51
N GLU A 264 -14.62 -17.99 23.20
CA GLU A 264 -13.59 -18.92 23.66
C GLU A 264 -12.92 -18.38 24.93
N ALA A 265 -12.60 -19.27 25.86
CA ALA A 265 -11.99 -18.91 27.15
C ALA A 265 -10.51 -18.48 26.92
N MET A 266 -10.29 -17.21 26.69
CA MET A 266 -8.99 -16.55 26.60
C MET A 266 -9.13 -15.14 27.16
N PRO A 267 -8.62 -14.84 28.36
CA PRO A 267 -8.74 -13.52 28.96
C PRO A 267 -8.21 -12.42 28.03
N LEU A 268 -8.97 -11.31 27.96
CA LEU A 268 -8.59 -10.08 27.28
C LEU A 268 -8.39 -8.98 28.33
N LEU A 269 -7.16 -8.55 28.49
CA LEU A 269 -6.80 -7.39 29.31
C LEU A 269 -6.84 -6.15 28.42
N VAL A 270 -7.62 -5.17 28.81
CA VAL A 270 -7.71 -3.88 28.12
C VAL A 270 -7.19 -2.78 29.02
N SER A 271 -6.21 -2.03 28.55
CA SER A 271 -5.68 -0.82 29.18
C SER A 271 -5.89 0.36 28.22
N ASN A 272 -7.02 1.08 28.41
CA ASN A 272 -7.40 2.24 27.62
C ASN A 272 -7.96 3.37 28.49
N SER A 273 -7.77 3.32 29.81
CA SER A 273 -8.24 4.37 30.72
C SER A 273 -7.23 4.61 31.85
N PRO A 274 -6.84 5.88 32.09
CA PRO A 274 -7.17 7.06 31.31
C PRO A 274 -6.52 7.01 29.91
N GLU A 275 -7.25 7.42 28.86
CA GLU A 275 -6.67 7.42 27.50
C GLU A 275 -5.52 8.41 27.40
N GLU A 276 -5.70 9.64 27.86
CA GLU A 276 -4.64 10.63 27.99
C GLU A 276 -4.02 10.53 29.39
N VAL A 277 -2.74 10.11 29.42
CA VAL A 277 -2.02 9.82 30.67
C VAL A 277 -1.40 11.09 31.25
N PRO A 278 -1.90 11.60 32.40
CA PRO A 278 -1.49 12.92 32.90
C PRO A 278 -0.20 12.93 33.72
N ARG A 279 0.27 11.78 34.19
CA ARG A 279 1.48 11.62 35.01
C ARG A 279 1.96 10.17 34.99
N SER A 280 3.19 9.95 35.42
CA SER A 280 3.73 8.60 35.60
C SER A 280 2.85 7.76 36.57
N GLY A 281 2.61 6.50 36.20
CA GLY A 281 1.81 5.59 37.05
C GLY A 281 1.44 4.28 36.35
N VAL A 282 0.84 3.38 37.11
CA VAL A 282 0.28 2.12 36.63
C VAL A 282 -1.09 2.40 35.99
N LEU A 283 -1.23 2.02 34.73
CA LEU A 283 -2.47 2.18 33.98
C LEU A 283 -3.44 1.03 34.19
N TYR A 284 -2.91 -0.19 34.14
CA TYR A 284 -3.66 -1.42 34.41
C TYR A 284 -2.74 -2.54 34.88
N ALA A 285 -3.22 -3.39 35.75
CA ALA A 285 -2.54 -4.61 36.15
C ALA A 285 -3.55 -5.70 36.53
N ASP A 286 -3.23 -6.96 36.16
CA ASP A 286 -3.99 -8.14 36.55
C ASP A 286 -3.13 -9.40 36.48
N VAL A 287 -3.61 -10.51 37.08
CA VAL A 287 -2.94 -11.80 37.06
C VAL A 287 -3.57 -12.72 36.02
N VAL A 288 -2.75 -13.31 35.17
CA VAL A 288 -3.18 -14.28 34.16
C VAL A 288 -2.50 -15.63 34.35
N ASN A 289 -3.17 -16.68 33.85
CA ASN A 289 -2.64 -18.03 33.79
C ASN A 289 -3.10 -18.69 32.47
N GLY A 290 -2.18 -19.26 31.68
CA GLY A 290 -2.46 -19.80 30.36
C GLY A 290 -2.41 -18.74 29.25
N PRO A 291 -3.22 -18.89 28.17
CA PRO A 291 -3.28 -17.91 27.09
C PRO A 291 -4.00 -16.65 27.56
N ALA A 292 -3.51 -15.48 27.14
CA ALA A 292 -4.13 -14.19 27.38
C ALA A 292 -3.83 -13.22 26.26
N ARG A 293 -4.72 -12.25 26.03
CA ARG A 293 -4.49 -11.10 25.14
C ARG A 293 -4.42 -9.82 25.96
N LEU A 294 -3.53 -8.94 25.55
CA LEU A 294 -3.45 -7.57 26.05
C LEU A 294 -3.73 -6.60 24.90
N LEU A 295 -4.58 -5.61 25.14
CA LEU A 295 -4.80 -4.44 24.30
C LEU A 295 -4.48 -3.19 25.12
N VAL A 296 -3.59 -2.35 24.59
CA VAL A 296 -3.18 -1.08 25.20
C VAL A 296 -3.39 0.05 24.21
N HIS A 297 -4.02 1.13 24.66
CA HIS A 297 -4.20 2.33 23.86
C HIS A 297 -4.15 3.56 24.77
N HIS A 298 -3.07 4.35 24.67
CA HIS A 298 -2.86 5.53 25.49
C HIS A 298 -2.14 6.63 24.74
N LEU A 299 -2.38 7.87 25.17
CA LEU A 299 -1.69 9.07 24.72
C LEU A 299 -0.82 9.62 25.86
N ASN A 300 0.37 10.10 25.55
CA ASN A 300 1.19 10.82 26.51
C ASN A 300 0.62 12.23 26.71
N GLY A 301 -0.16 12.43 27.78
CA GLY A 301 -0.69 13.73 28.21
C GLY A 301 0.25 14.54 29.10
N MET A 302 1.45 14.02 29.40
CA MET A 302 2.44 14.70 30.19
C MET A 302 3.17 15.78 29.36
N PRO A 303 3.68 16.85 30.00
CA PRO A 303 4.46 17.86 29.30
C PRO A 303 5.86 17.38 28.87
N ALA A 304 6.32 16.24 29.41
CA ALA A 304 7.61 15.63 29.13
C ALA A 304 7.46 14.34 28.31
N PRO A 305 8.52 13.92 27.58
CA PRO A 305 8.55 12.62 26.93
C PRO A 305 8.42 11.48 27.94
N ALA A 306 7.72 10.40 27.52
CA ALA A 306 7.45 9.25 28.38
C ALA A 306 7.60 7.93 27.60
N ARG A 307 7.70 6.82 28.34
CA ARG A 307 7.67 5.47 27.79
C ARG A 307 6.52 4.69 28.38
N LEU A 308 5.87 3.89 27.54
CA LEU A 308 4.97 2.85 27.99
C LEU A 308 5.75 1.55 28.14
N VAL A 309 5.59 0.91 29.30
CA VAL A 309 6.23 -0.36 29.64
C VAL A 309 5.19 -1.42 29.95
N LEU A 310 5.43 -2.66 29.53
CA LEU A 310 4.68 -3.85 29.93
C LEU A 310 5.61 -4.73 30.76
N LEU A 311 5.31 -4.88 32.03
CA LEU A 311 6.04 -5.71 32.98
C LEU A 311 5.30 -7.02 33.25
N ALA A 312 6.04 -8.10 33.41
CA ALA A 312 5.54 -9.41 33.81
C ALA A 312 6.29 -9.91 35.05
N THR A 313 5.56 -10.24 36.09
CA THR A 313 6.08 -10.77 37.37
C THR A 313 5.55 -12.18 37.62
N ASN A 314 6.42 -13.14 37.88
CA ASN A 314 5.98 -14.46 38.36
C ASN A 314 5.50 -14.35 39.81
N VAL A 315 4.18 -14.41 40.00
CA VAL A 315 3.55 -14.37 41.34
C VAL A 315 3.24 -15.75 41.92
N GLY A 316 3.62 -16.81 41.19
CA GLY A 316 3.55 -18.19 41.63
C GLY A 316 4.73 -18.59 42.52
N THR A 317 4.68 -19.84 43.03
CA THR A 317 5.71 -20.41 43.93
C THR A 317 6.74 -21.28 43.18
N ALA A 318 6.58 -21.47 41.86
CA ALA A 318 7.47 -22.28 41.02
C ALA A 318 7.93 -21.49 39.79
N PRO A 319 9.08 -21.83 39.19
CA PRO A 319 9.48 -21.26 37.92
C PRO A 319 8.43 -21.52 36.85
N LEU A 320 8.24 -20.55 35.97
CA LEU A 320 7.30 -20.62 34.84
C LEU A 320 7.94 -20.21 33.53
N HIS A 321 7.28 -20.56 32.43
CA HIS A 321 7.59 -20.08 31.10
C HIS A 321 6.52 -19.10 30.63
N LEU A 322 6.96 -17.96 30.14
CA LEU A 322 6.13 -16.94 29.51
C LEU A 322 6.58 -16.74 28.06
N LYS A 323 5.68 -16.91 27.13
CA LYS A 323 5.92 -16.71 25.70
C LYS A 323 5.08 -15.57 25.17
N VAL A 324 5.68 -14.65 24.44
CA VAL A 324 4.99 -13.70 23.58
C VAL A 324 4.71 -14.41 22.26
N GLU A 325 3.46 -14.82 22.04
CA GLU A 325 3.08 -15.53 20.81
C GLU A 325 2.99 -14.57 19.63
N ARG A 326 2.60 -13.33 19.89
CA ARG A 326 2.43 -12.27 18.90
C ARG A 326 2.42 -10.91 19.59
N LEU A 327 3.06 -9.90 18.98
CA LEU A 327 3.04 -8.53 19.49
C LEU A 327 3.11 -7.58 18.29
N GLY A 328 2.17 -6.64 18.21
CA GLY A 328 2.19 -5.53 17.28
C GLY A 328 1.97 -4.22 17.99
N ASP A 329 2.76 -3.22 17.65
CA ASP A 329 2.66 -1.89 18.22
C ASP A 329 2.80 -0.80 17.16
N VAL A 330 2.34 0.40 17.49
CA VAL A 330 2.50 1.60 16.67
C VAL A 330 2.39 2.85 17.52
N THR A 331 3.16 3.85 17.16
CA THR A 331 3.09 5.20 17.75
C THR A 331 2.73 6.23 16.68
N SER A 332 1.83 7.15 16.97
CA SER A 332 1.42 8.21 16.05
C SER A 332 0.79 9.40 16.78
N GLN A 333 0.82 10.57 16.16
CA GLN A 333 0.00 11.72 16.57
C GLN A 333 -1.41 11.66 15.91
N VAL A 334 -1.62 10.78 14.93
CA VAL A 334 -2.90 10.61 14.24
C VAL A 334 -3.62 9.40 14.82
N VAL A 335 -4.46 9.62 15.80
CA VAL A 335 -5.17 8.56 16.57
C VAL A 335 -5.93 7.58 15.66
N ALA A 336 -6.61 8.07 14.62
CA ALA A 336 -7.35 7.23 13.68
C ALA A 336 -6.50 6.20 12.92
N LEU A 337 -5.17 6.39 12.85
CA LEU A 337 -4.25 5.45 12.19
C LEU A 337 -3.66 4.41 13.15
N LEU A 338 -3.65 4.70 14.47
CA LEU A 338 -3.05 3.83 15.48
C LEU A 338 -3.64 2.42 15.43
N GLY A 339 -4.98 2.31 15.39
CA GLY A 339 -5.63 1.00 15.37
C GLY A 339 -5.36 0.19 14.11
N ARG A 340 -5.39 0.84 12.93
CA ARG A 340 -5.14 0.14 11.66
C ARG A 340 -3.72 -0.41 11.59
N VAL A 341 -2.73 0.44 11.86
CA VAL A 341 -1.32 0.04 11.76
C VAL A 341 -1.00 -0.98 12.85
N GLY A 342 -1.43 -0.75 14.09
CA GLY A 342 -1.21 -1.69 15.19
C GLY A 342 -1.79 -3.08 14.93
N LEU A 343 -2.97 -3.17 14.30
CA LEU A 343 -3.55 -4.45 13.88
C LEU A 343 -2.77 -5.13 12.76
N MET A 344 -2.27 -4.36 11.77
CA MET A 344 -1.43 -4.90 10.71
C MET A 344 -0.15 -5.48 11.28
N GLU A 345 0.54 -4.73 12.14
CA GLU A 345 1.75 -5.17 12.84
C GLU A 345 1.47 -6.42 13.69
N PHE A 346 0.38 -6.43 14.46
CA PHE A 346 -0.01 -7.58 15.27
C PHE A 346 -0.26 -8.85 14.44
N TRP A 347 -0.95 -8.74 13.31
CA TRP A 347 -1.22 -9.91 12.48
C TRP A 347 -0.02 -10.41 11.69
N LEU A 348 0.94 -9.53 11.39
CA LEU A 348 2.17 -9.85 10.67
C LEU A 348 3.34 -10.22 11.59
N ALA A 349 3.18 -9.97 12.90
CA ALA A 349 4.24 -10.22 13.87
C ALA A 349 4.70 -11.69 13.87
N PRO A 350 6.01 -11.93 13.87
CA PRO A 350 6.55 -13.27 14.12
C PRO A 350 6.28 -13.68 15.57
N ALA A 351 6.37 -14.97 15.85
CA ALA A 351 6.36 -15.45 17.22
C ALA A 351 7.59 -14.89 17.97
N GLY A 352 7.34 -14.31 19.14
CA GLY A 352 8.38 -13.78 19.99
C GLY A 352 9.08 -14.87 20.81
N GLU A 353 10.02 -14.43 21.64
CA GLU A 353 10.82 -15.31 22.47
C GLU A 353 10.03 -15.83 23.69
N GLN A 354 10.46 -16.96 24.20
CA GLN A 354 10.01 -17.51 25.45
C GLN A 354 11.03 -17.19 26.55
N VAL A 355 10.55 -16.62 27.63
CA VAL A 355 11.37 -16.34 28.83
C VAL A 355 10.98 -17.26 29.97
N ARG A 356 11.95 -17.67 30.77
CA ARG A 356 11.74 -18.37 32.03
C ARG A 356 11.81 -17.35 33.17
N LEU A 357 10.85 -17.39 34.06
CA LEU A 357 10.77 -16.51 35.23
C LEU A 357 10.82 -17.32 36.51
N GLU A 358 11.76 -17.00 37.38
CA GLU A 358 11.81 -17.53 38.74
C GLU A 358 10.71 -16.89 39.60
N PRO A 359 10.28 -17.53 40.72
CA PRO A 359 9.31 -16.92 41.64
C PRO A 359 9.73 -15.53 42.07
N GLY A 360 8.82 -14.56 42.00
CA GLY A 360 9.05 -13.15 42.30
C GLY A 360 9.86 -12.36 41.24
N GLN A 361 10.37 -13.01 40.20
CA GLN A 361 11.14 -12.33 39.15
C GLN A 361 10.21 -11.51 38.25
N THR A 362 10.64 -10.28 37.97
CA THR A 362 9.98 -9.35 37.03
C THR A 362 10.87 -9.11 35.81
N VAL A 363 10.23 -9.07 34.63
CA VAL A 363 10.88 -8.68 33.36
C VAL A 363 10.03 -7.67 32.60
N ALA A 364 10.68 -6.84 31.80
CA ALA A 364 9.99 -6.01 30.82
C ALA A 364 9.74 -6.83 29.55
N LEU A 365 8.47 -7.11 29.23
CA LEU A 365 8.10 -7.75 27.97
C LEU A 365 8.07 -6.75 26.81
N TYR A 366 7.80 -5.49 27.12
CA TYR A 366 7.77 -4.42 26.14
C TYR A 366 8.21 -3.10 26.77
N ASN A 367 8.93 -2.31 26.00
CA ASN A 367 9.36 -0.97 26.32
C ASN A 367 9.25 -0.12 25.05
N SER A 368 8.33 0.83 25.04
CA SER A 368 8.06 1.62 23.82
C SER A 368 9.25 2.50 23.43
N ALA A 369 9.23 2.97 22.18
CA ALA A 369 9.97 4.19 21.85
C ALA A 369 9.52 5.34 22.74
N LEU A 370 10.33 6.41 22.79
CA LEU A 370 9.99 7.61 23.55
C LEU A 370 8.79 8.30 22.89
N LEU A 371 7.72 8.50 23.65
CA LEU A 371 6.49 9.17 23.25
C LEU A 371 6.60 10.66 23.58
N ALA A 372 6.56 11.51 22.58
CA ALA A 372 6.45 12.96 22.79
C ALA A 372 5.08 13.32 23.41
N PRO A 373 4.95 14.50 24.03
CA PRO A 373 3.64 15.01 24.48
C PRO A 373 2.58 14.96 23.36
N GLY A 374 1.40 14.44 23.66
CA GLY A 374 0.30 14.24 22.70
C GLY A 374 0.47 13.06 21.73
N GLN A 375 1.56 12.33 21.79
CA GLN A 375 1.76 11.14 20.95
C GLN A 375 1.07 9.92 21.57
N GLY A 376 0.30 9.21 20.75
CA GLY A 376 -0.38 7.98 21.15
C GLY A 376 0.41 6.72 20.81
N LEU A 377 0.12 5.67 21.57
CA LEU A 377 0.61 4.31 21.35
C LEU A 377 -0.57 3.35 21.35
N ASN A 378 -0.59 2.44 20.40
CA ASN A 378 -1.43 1.25 20.42
C ASN A 378 -0.55 0.00 20.42
N LEU A 379 -0.81 -0.92 21.34
CA LEU A 379 -0.11 -2.20 21.48
C LEU A 379 -1.15 -3.31 21.61
N MET A 380 -0.97 -4.39 20.86
CA MET A 380 -1.71 -5.63 21.04
C MET A 380 -0.73 -6.79 21.15
N ALA A 381 -0.92 -7.67 22.15
CA ALA A 381 -0.09 -8.84 22.36
C ALA A 381 -0.91 -10.07 22.72
N ASP A 382 -0.59 -11.21 22.13
CA ASP A 382 -1.01 -12.54 22.57
C ASP A 382 0.13 -13.18 23.38
N LEU A 383 -0.18 -13.61 24.58
CA LEU A 383 0.75 -14.17 25.53
C LEU A 383 0.30 -15.57 25.95
N ARG A 384 1.26 -16.41 26.32
CA ARG A 384 1.00 -17.72 26.93
C ARG A 384 1.94 -17.95 28.10
N THR A 385 1.38 -18.24 29.24
CA THR A 385 2.15 -18.56 30.46
C THR A 385 1.83 -19.95 30.98
N SER A 386 2.82 -20.62 31.58
CA SER A 386 2.65 -21.93 32.22
C SER A 386 2.31 -21.85 33.70
N GLY A 387 2.10 -20.65 34.24
CA GLY A 387 1.77 -20.40 35.65
C GLY A 387 1.20 -19.01 35.83
N GLN A 388 1.02 -18.56 37.09
CA GLN A 388 0.45 -17.26 37.40
C GLN A 388 1.45 -16.11 37.17
N VAL A 389 1.12 -15.20 36.29
CA VAL A 389 1.90 -14.00 35.96
C VAL A 389 1.05 -12.75 36.21
N ALA A 390 1.56 -11.83 37.01
CA ALA A 390 1.04 -10.49 37.08
C ALA A 390 1.59 -9.68 35.89
N LEU A 391 0.69 -9.15 35.05
CA LEU A 391 0.99 -8.21 33.98
C LEU A 391 0.68 -6.81 34.50
N ALA A 392 1.59 -5.85 34.27
CA ALA A 392 1.39 -4.45 34.61
C ALA A 392 1.76 -3.55 33.45
N VAL A 393 0.84 -2.68 33.04
CA VAL A 393 1.04 -1.62 32.06
C VAL A 393 1.26 -0.31 32.81
N ALA A 394 2.35 0.37 32.54
CA ALA A 394 2.67 1.66 33.14
C ALA A 394 3.19 2.64 32.08
N MET A 395 2.92 3.94 32.29
CA MET A 395 3.57 5.00 31.54
C MET A 395 4.45 5.81 32.49
N ILE A 396 5.69 6.07 32.07
CA ILE A 396 6.73 6.59 32.95
C ILE A 396 7.50 7.68 32.20
N GLU A 397 7.63 8.87 32.79
CA GLU A 397 8.49 9.91 32.28
C GLU A 397 9.94 9.42 32.17
N GLU A 398 10.62 9.76 31.10
CA GLU A 398 12.00 9.33 30.86
C GLU A 398 12.95 9.74 31.99
N ALA A 399 12.73 10.92 32.56
CA ALA A 399 13.54 11.44 33.67
C ALA A 399 13.49 10.56 34.94
N LEU A 400 12.47 9.73 35.11
CA LEU A 400 12.31 8.80 36.24
C LEU A 400 12.94 7.42 35.96
N LEU A 401 13.44 7.17 34.75
CA LEU A 401 14.07 5.91 34.34
C LEU A 401 15.59 6.06 34.32
N PRO A 402 16.30 5.99 35.46
CA PRO A 402 17.75 6.20 35.51
C PRO A 402 18.53 5.18 34.67
N GLN A 403 17.96 3.97 34.47
CA GLN A 403 18.45 2.96 33.53
C GLN A 403 17.27 2.07 33.10
N LEU A 404 17.15 1.84 31.78
CA LEU A 404 16.12 0.97 31.19
C LEU A 404 16.49 -0.51 31.32
N THR A 405 16.89 -0.95 32.51
CA THR A 405 17.12 -2.37 32.83
C THR A 405 15.86 -2.99 33.44
N ASN A 406 15.71 -4.30 33.31
CA ASN A 406 14.60 -5.04 33.96
C ASN A 406 14.57 -4.80 35.49
N GLU A 407 15.75 -4.73 36.11
CA GLU A 407 15.89 -4.51 37.57
C GLU A 407 15.44 -3.10 37.97
N GLY A 408 15.80 -2.09 37.17
CA GLY A 408 15.36 -0.70 37.40
C GLY A 408 13.85 -0.54 37.27
N LEU A 409 13.24 -1.13 36.27
CA LEU A 409 11.79 -1.13 36.07
C LEU A 409 11.06 -1.91 37.17
N ALA A 410 11.57 -3.09 37.56
CA ALA A 410 11.02 -3.88 38.65
C ALA A 410 11.07 -3.14 39.98
N SER A 411 12.14 -2.38 40.26
CA SER A 411 12.29 -1.57 41.47
C SER A 411 11.38 -0.33 41.47
N LEU A 412 11.08 0.23 40.31
CA LEU A 412 10.23 1.40 40.15
C LEU A 412 8.73 1.07 40.29
N LEU A 413 8.30 -0.09 39.79
CA LEU A 413 6.88 -0.49 39.75
C LEU A 413 6.17 -0.37 41.12
N PRO A 414 6.73 -0.84 42.25
CA PRO A 414 6.09 -0.71 43.57
C PRO A 414 5.98 0.74 44.05
N LEU A 415 6.73 1.67 43.47
CA LEU A 415 6.70 3.10 43.85
C LEU A 415 5.68 3.89 43.01
N LEU A 416 5.16 3.31 41.93
CA LEU A 416 4.15 3.94 41.09
C LEU A 416 2.75 3.74 41.72
N SER A 417 1.99 4.83 41.74
CA SER A 417 0.56 4.74 42.11
C SER A 417 -0.27 4.28 40.89
N ASN A 418 -1.36 3.59 41.16
CA ASN A 418 -2.39 3.34 40.18
C ASN A 418 -2.99 4.67 39.71
N LEU A 419 -3.20 4.80 38.40
CA LEU A 419 -3.92 5.95 37.86
C LEU A 419 -5.44 5.69 37.93
N GLU A 420 -6.19 6.75 38.20
CA GLU A 420 -7.66 6.67 38.17
C GLU A 420 -8.13 6.56 36.71
N PRO A 421 -9.20 5.76 36.45
CA PRO A 421 -9.78 5.71 35.11
C PRO A 421 -10.49 7.03 34.80
N ASP A 422 -10.51 7.41 33.51
CA ASP A 422 -11.39 8.48 33.05
C ASP A 422 -12.86 7.99 32.92
N ALA A 423 -13.77 8.93 32.67
CA ALA A 423 -15.20 8.62 32.61
C ALA A 423 -15.64 7.98 31.28
N THR A 424 -14.81 8.01 30.26
CA THR A 424 -15.19 7.67 28.89
C THR A 424 -14.58 6.34 28.40
N HIS A 425 -13.31 6.13 28.72
CA HIS A 425 -12.54 4.99 28.26
C HIS A 425 -12.55 3.85 29.28
N ILE A 426 -12.10 2.66 28.85
CA ILE A 426 -12.31 1.44 29.63
C ILE A 426 -10.97 0.75 29.85
N ARG A 427 -10.77 0.27 31.09
CA ARG A 427 -9.76 -0.72 31.44
C ARG A 427 -10.42 -1.88 32.16
N GLY A 428 -9.86 -3.08 32.02
CA GLY A 428 -10.39 -4.26 32.72
C GLY A 428 -9.99 -5.56 32.05
N THR A 429 -10.26 -6.66 32.73
CA THR A 429 -10.09 -8.02 32.23
C THR A 429 -11.44 -8.62 31.85
N PHE A 430 -11.56 -9.08 30.63
CA PHE A 430 -12.75 -9.69 30.05
C PHE A 430 -12.51 -11.18 29.76
N PRO A 431 -13.58 -12.01 29.83
CA PRO A 431 -13.41 -13.47 29.79
C PRO A 431 -12.92 -14.02 28.43
N SER A 432 -13.11 -13.28 27.33
CA SER A 432 -12.80 -13.79 26.00
C SER A 432 -12.18 -12.73 25.08
N ALA A 433 -11.04 -13.09 24.48
CA ALA A 433 -10.41 -12.36 23.39
C ALA A 433 -10.81 -12.88 22.00
N GLN A 434 -11.64 -13.94 21.94
CA GLN A 434 -12.01 -14.61 20.68
C GLN A 434 -13.51 -14.92 20.65
N ARG A 435 -14.15 -14.55 19.55
CA ARG A 435 -15.57 -14.78 19.29
C ARG A 435 -15.74 -15.40 17.92
N SER A 436 -16.24 -16.63 17.87
CA SER A 436 -16.59 -17.34 16.66
C SER A 436 -18.04 -17.08 16.29
N LEU A 437 -18.29 -16.72 15.04
CA LEU A 437 -19.62 -16.53 14.46
C LEU A 437 -19.77 -17.45 13.27
N ARG A 438 -20.85 -18.21 13.19
CA ARG A 438 -21.24 -18.93 12.00
C ARG A 438 -22.47 -18.25 11.39
N VAL A 439 -22.36 -17.84 10.14
CA VAL A 439 -23.34 -17.00 9.46
C VAL A 439 -23.68 -17.61 8.11
N ARG A 440 -24.94 -17.51 7.71
CA ARG A 440 -25.42 -17.84 6.36
C ARG A 440 -26.14 -16.64 5.78
N LEU A 441 -25.83 -16.31 4.51
CA LEU A 441 -26.58 -15.27 3.80
C LEU A 441 -27.90 -15.85 3.29
N GLU A 442 -28.99 -15.34 3.84
CA GLU A 442 -30.36 -15.60 3.39
C GLU A 442 -30.83 -14.41 2.53
N GLY A 443 -31.31 -14.69 1.33
CA GLY A 443 -31.74 -13.63 0.39
C GLY A 443 -30.61 -12.96 -0.38
N SER A 444 -30.88 -11.77 -0.91
CA SER A 444 -29.99 -11.04 -1.82
C SER A 444 -28.92 -10.21 -1.10
N ALA A 445 -29.21 -9.75 0.11
CA ALA A 445 -28.27 -9.01 0.95
C ALA A 445 -28.60 -9.15 2.45
N GLY A 446 -27.58 -9.03 3.28
CA GLY A 446 -27.71 -9.04 4.73
C GLY A 446 -26.44 -8.47 5.39
N ARG A 447 -26.47 -8.23 6.69
CA ARG A 447 -25.35 -7.66 7.42
C ARG A 447 -25.07 -8.37 8.73
N VAL A 448 -23.79 -8.51 9.03
CA VAL A 448 -23.30 -8.88 10.37
C VAL A 448 -22.91 -7.59 11.07
N VAL A 449 -23.53 -7.34 12.23
CA VAL A 449 -23.29 -6.14 13.03
C VAL A 449 -22.31 -6.45 14.15
N ILE A 450 -21.29 -5.63 14.31
CA ILE A 450 -20.25 -5.80 15.32
C ILE A 450 -20.16 -4.55 16.20
N GLY A 451 -20.16 -4.76 17.52
CA GLY A 451 -19.91 -3.73 18.52
C GLY A 451 -21.09 -2.81 18.83
N ASP A 452 -22.35 -3.19 18.51
CA ASP A 452 -23.54 -2.36 18.76
C ASP A 452 -24.17 -2.59 20.14
N GLY A 453 -23.77 -3.65 20.84
CA GLY A 453 -24.31 -4.01 22.16
C GLY A 453 -25.74 -4.60 22.13
N VAL A 454 -26.34 -4.71 20.94
CA VAL A 454 -27.69 -5.26 20.72
C VAL A 454 -27.64 -6.59 20.00
N HIS A 455 -27.17 -6.58 18.75
CA HIS A 455 -26.98 -7.80 17.95
C HIS A 455 -25.66 -8.49 18.29
N ASP A 456 -24.68 -7.70 18.70
CA ASP A 456 -23.38 -8.15 19.20
C ASP A 456 -23.27 -7.77 20.68
N PRO A 457 -23.63 -8.66 21.63
CA PRO A 457 -23.66 -8.36 23.06
C PRO A 457 -22.31 -7.89 23.59
N THR A 458 -22.37 -6.81 24.38
CA THR A 458 -21.21 -6.19 25.01
C THR A 458 -20.64 -7.11 26.10
N PRO A 459 -19.35 -7.50 26.01
CA PRO A 459 -18.72 -8.28 27.08
C PRO A 459 -18.68 -7.52 28.41
N VAL A 460 -18.86 -8.26 29.49
CA VAL A 460 -18.73 -7.75 30.87
C VAL A 460 -17.46 -8.35 31.46
N GLY A 461 -16.66 -7.52 32.12
CA GLY A 461 -15.42 -7.86 32.79
C GLY A 461 -15.30 -7.14 34.11
N VAL A 462 -14.11 -7.12 34.69
CA VAL A 462 -13.79 -6.48 35.96
C VAL A 462 -12.53 -5.62 35.79
N ASP A 463 -12.55 -4.39 36.29
CA ASP A 463 -11.32 -3.62 36.52
C ASP A 463 -10.64 -4.19 37.77
N ALA A 464 -9.54 -4.93 37.57
CA ALA A 464 -8.81 -5.58 38.65
C ALA A 464 -8.21 -4.62 39.68
N LEU A 465 -7.96 -3.35 39.30
CA LEU A 465 -7.42 -2.33 40.20
C LEU A 465 -8.48 -1.75 41.14
N THR A 466 -9.76 -1.77 40.76
CA THR A 466 -10.88 -1.22 41.57
C THR A 466 -11.87 -2.28 42.02
N GLY A 467 -11.85 -3.48 41.45
CA GLY A 467 -12.81 -4.54 41.67
C GLY A 467 -14.22 -4.26 41.08
N GLN A 468 -14.36 -3.19 40.29
CA GLN A 468 -15.66 -2.79 39.73
C GLN A 468 -15.97 -3.52 38.42
N PRO A 469 -17.25 -3.89 38.18
CA PRO A 469 -17.65 -4.43 36.88
C PRO A 469 -17.58 -3.38 35.81
N VAL A 470 -17.06 -3.77 34.62
CA VAL A 470 -16.90 -2.91 33.46
C VAL A 470 -17.47 -3.57 32.21
N ARG A 471 -17.84 -2.76 31.20
CA ARG A 471 -18.41 -3.22 29.93
C ARG A 471 -17.52 -2.80 28.77
N LEU A 472 -17.10 -3.74 27.94
CA LEU A 472 -16.27 -3.49 26.75
C LEU A 472 -17.16 -3.02 25.59
N ARG A 473 -17.57 -1.76 25.62
CA ARG A 473 -18.32 -1.16 24.52
C ARG A 473 -17.48 -1.17 23.25
N GLY A 474 -18.09 -1.55 22.11
CA GLY A 474 -17.38 -1.66 20.82
C GLY A 474 -16.54 -2.94 20.68
N SER A 475 -16.42 -3.79 21.72
CA SER A 475 -15.73 -5.09 21.67
C SER A 475 -14.28 -5.00 21.16
N TYR A 476 -13.57 -3.91 21.47
CA TYR A 476 -12.17 -3.70 21.03
C TYR A 476 -11.24 -4.82 21.49
N GLY A 477 -10.34 -5.24 20.61
CA GLY A 477 -9.37 -6.29 20.91
C GLY A 477 -9.89 -7.73 20.79
N ILE A 478 -11.20 -7.94 20.64
CA ILE A 478 -11.77 -9.27 20.39
C ILE A 478 -11.57 -9.65 18.93
N THR A 479 -10.99 -10.81 18.68
CA THR A 479 -10.97 -11.42 17.35
C THR A 479 -12.30 -12.08 17.04
N TYR A 480 -13.00 -11.59 16.04
CA TYR A 480 -14.15 -12.24 15.44
C TYR A 480 -13.65 -13.19 14.35
N GLN A 481 -13.93 -14.47 14.51
CA GLN A 481 -13.75 -15.51 13.50
C GLN A 481 -15.12 -15.81 12.88
N ILE A 482 -15.39 -15.19 11.72
CA ILE A 482 -16.70 -15.27 11.08
C ILE A 482 -16.61 -16.27 9.93
N VAL A 483 -17.31 -17.39 10.07
CA VAL A 483 -17.45 -18.39 9.03
C VAL A 483 -18.74 -18.12 8.27
N LEU A 484 -18.62 -17.66 7.04
CA LEU A 484 -19.73 -17.54 6.11
C LEU A 484 -19.91 -18.89 5.39
N GLU A 485 -21.06 -19.51 5.57
CA GLU A 485 -21.50 -20.72 4.86
C GLU A 485 -22.40 -20.36 3.68
N GLY A 486 -22.39 -21.17 2.62
CA GLY A 486 -23.09 -20.87 1.39
C GLY A 486 -22.53 -19.62 0.71
N ALA A 487 -21.21 -19.45 0.73
CA ALA A 487 -20.54 -18.24 0.29
C ALA A 487 -20.41 -18.06 -1.24
N GLN A 488 -20.87 -19.05 -2.02
CA GLN A 488 -20.84 -18.97 -3.49
C GLN A 488 -21.53 -17.71 -3.99
N ASN A 489 -20.95 -17.07 -5.00
CA ASN A 489 -21.44 -15.83 -5.61
C ASN A 489 -21.73 -14.73 -4.58
N THR A 490 -20.89 -14.59 -3.56
CA THR A 490 -21.07 -13.59 -2.49
C THR A 490 -19.96 -12.54 -2.54
N VAL A 491 -20.36 -11.28 -2.31
CA VAL A 491 -19.47 -10.14 -2.13
C VAL A 491 -19.63 -9.61 -0.72
N GLY A 492 -18.52 -9.38 -0.04
CA GLY A 492 -18.50 -8.71 1.26
C GLY A 492 -18.03 -7.27 1.14
N ALA A 493 -18.77 -6.37 1.79
CA ALA A 493 -18.39 -4.97 1.89
C ALA A 493 -18.41 -4.50 3.35
N PHE A 494 -17.47 -3.63 3.70
CA PHE A 494 -17.31 -3.04 5.02
C PHE A 494 -17.99 -1.69 5.08
N SER A 495 -18.88 -1.47 6.05
CA SER A 495 -19.61 -0.24 6.23
C SER A 495 -19.44 0.27 7.67
N PRO A 496 -18.84 1.47 7.89
CA PRO A 496 -18.80 2.09 9.20
C PRO A 496 -20.21 2.58 9.55
N ARG A 497 -20.58 2.45 10.82
CA ARG A 497 -21.88 2.91 11.32
C ARG A 497 -21.75 3.90 12.48
N GLY A 498 -20.66 3.78 13.25
CA GLY A 498 -20.42 4.60 14.43
C GLY A 498 -19.67 5.91 14.15
N GLY A 499 -19.21 6.14 12.93
CA GLY A 499 -18.39 7.31 12.56
C GLY A 499 -17.11 6.93 11.83
N VAL A 500 -16.03 7.66 12.07
CA VAL A 500 -14.71 7.45 11.44
C VAL A 500 -14.20 6.04 11.73
N TYR A 501 -13.82 5.33 10.67
CA TYR A 501 -13.23 4.00 10.78
C TYR A 501 -11.95 3.85 9.96
N ALA A 502 -10.91 3.32 10.61
CA ALA A 502 -9.71 2.79 9.99
C ALA A 502 -9.26 1.54 10.77
N GLY A 503 -9.07 0.42 10.07
CA GLY A 503 -8.71 -0.85 10.68
C GLY A 503 -8.10 -1.81 9.68
N ALA A 504 -8.20 -3.10 9.97
CA ALA A 504 -7.75 -4.17 9.09
C ALA A 504 -8.71 -5.37 9.20
N ILE A 505 -8.68 -6.23 8.17
CA ILE A 505 -9.49 -7.44 8.09
C ILE A 505 -8.69 -8.54 7.38
N ARG A 506 -8.89 -9.80 7.76
CA ARG A 506 -8.33 -10.95 7.04
C ARG A 506 -9.45 -11.76 6.42
N VAL A 507 -9.26 -12.19 5.17
CA VAL A 507 -10.19 -13.06 4.47
C VAL A 507 -9.42 -14.25 3.95
N ASN A 508 -9.80 -15.45 4.38
CA ASN A 508 -9.10 -16.69 4.04
C ASN A 508 -7.57 -16.58 4.24
N GLY A 509 -7.15 -15.92 5.33
CA GLY A 509 -5.76 -15.68 5.67
C GLY A 509 -5.09 -14.48 5.00
N LEU A 510 -5.71 -13.84 4.00
CA LEU A 510 -5.18 -12.65 3.34
C LEU A 510 -5.54 -11.39 4.12
N LEU A 511 -4.53 -10.72 4.64
CA LEU A 511 -4.66 -9.48 5.41
C LEU A 511 -4.77 -8.27 4.48
N GLN A 512 -5.71 -7.36 4.78
CA GLN A 512 -5.90 -6.11 4.04
C GLN A 512 -6.34 -4.97 4.97
N PRO A 513 -5.91 -3.73 4.70
CA PRO A 513 -6.37 -2.56 5.44
C PRO A 513 -7.82 -2.19 5.08
N VAL A 514 -8.51 -1.53 5.99
CA VAL A 514 -9.87 -1.01 5.83
C VAL A 514 -9.91 0.45 6.27
N PRO A 515 -9.98 1.43 5.34
CA PRO A 515 -9.74 1.28 3.90
C PRO A 515 -8.25 1.21 3.56
N ASN A 516 -7.93 1.01 2.27
CA ASN A 516 -6.54 1.01 1.79
C ASN A 516 -5.83 2.35 2.10
N ASN A 517 -6.53 3.46 1.94
CA ASN A 517 -6.04 4.81 2.25
C ASN A 517 -7.12 5.62 2.97
N GLY A 518 -6.70 6.57 3.82
CA GLY A 518 -7.60 7.45 4.56
C GLY A 518 -8.49 6.70 5.55
N VAL A 519 -9.74 7.10 5.63
CA VAL A 519 -10.74 6.57 6.58
C VAL A 519 -12.09 6.37 5.88
N LEU A 520 -12.91 5.46 6.38
CA LEU A 520 -14.32 5.36 6.02
C LEU A 520 -15.15 6.23 6.96
N LEU A 521 -16.12 6.95 6.41
CA LEU A 521 -16.92 7.94 7.16
C LEU A 521 -18.42 7.62 7.18
N ARG A 522 -18.93 7.03 6.10
CA ARG A 522 -20.37 6.95 5.84
C ARG A 522 -20.83 5.52 5.66
N PRO A 523 -21.95 5.12 6.30
CA PRO A 523 -22.47 3.77 6.16
C PRO A 523 -22.99 3.46 4.76
N ASP A 524 -23.49 4.46 4.03
CA ASP A 524 -24.03 4.35 2.67
C ASP A 524 -22.95 4.34 1.56
N ASN A 525 -21.68 4.23 1.94
CA ASN A 525 -20.55 4.13 1.00
C ASN A 525 -19.61 2.98 1.43
N PRO A 526 -20.11 1.72 1.41
CA PRO A 526 -19.34 0.57 1.85
C PRO A 526 -18.16 0.27 0.93
N MET A 527 -17.10 -0.33 1.50
CA MET A 527 -15.89 -0.74 0.81
C MET A 527 -15.90 -2.24 0.54
N ILE A 528 -15.71 -2.68 -0.69
CA ILE A 528 -15.60 -4.10 -1.03
C ILE A 528 -14.30 -4.67 -0.45
N PHE A 529 -14.39 -5.75 0.35
CA PHE A 529 -13.20 -6.39 0.93
C PHE A 529 -13.02 -7.84 0.51
N PHE A 530 -14.05 -8.52 -0.01
CA PHE A 530 -13.89 -9.80 -0.71
C PHE A 530 -14.95 -10.03 -1.78
N ARG A 531 -14.64 -10.96 -2.67
CA ARG A 531 -15.56 -11.49 -3.67
C ARG A 531 -15.29 -12.98 -3.85
N GLU A 532 -16.29 -13.81 -3.52
CA GLU A 532 -16.21 -15.26 -3.63
C GLU A 532 -17.18 -15.74 -4.71
N ARG A 533 -16.69 -16.54 -5.64
CA ARG A 533 -17.50 -17.06 -6.75
C ARG A 533 -17.83 -18.55 -6.63
N HIS A 534 -16.91 -19.33 -6.10
CA HIS A 534 -16.94 -20.80 -6.21
C HIS A 534 -17.01 -21.49 -4.86
N SER A 535 -16.31 -20.98 -3.86
CA SER A 535 -16.25 -21.61 -2.54
C SER A 535 -17.55 -21.49 -1.79
N ASP A 536 -17.97 -22.57 -1.16
CA ASP A 536 -19.13 -22.59 -0.26
C ASP A 536 -18.83 -21.95 1.11
N ARG A 537 -17.55 -21.69 1.41
CA ARG A 537 -17.12 -21.19 2.71
C ARG A 537 -16.09 -20.08 2.58
N VAL A 538 -16.27 -19.01 3.36
CA VAL A 538 -15.29 -17.92 3.55
C VAL A 538 -15.05 -17.73 5.04
N LEU A 539 -13.78 -17.66 5.43
CA LEU A 539 -13.36 -17.28 6.78
C LEU A 539 -12.97 -15.79 6.80
N ILE A 540 -13.66 -15.02 7.62
CA ILE A 540 -13.36 -13.61 7.85
C ILE A 540 -12.87 -13.47 9.29
N GLU A 541 -11.68 -12.90 9.47
CA GLU A 541 -11.14 -12.56 10.79
C GLU A 541 -11.10 -11.04 10.91
N PHE A 542 -11.71 -10.53 11.98
CA PHE A 542 -11.86 -9.11 12.21
C PHE A 542 -11.59 -8.78 13.67
N ILE A 543 -10.87 -7.69 13.93
CA ILE A 543 -10.67 -7.14 15.28
C ILE A 543 -11.09 -5.67 15.23
N PRO A 544 -12.03 -5.22 16.07
CA PRO A 544 -12.34 -3.80 16.23
C PRO A 544 -11.08 -3.00 16.58
N ALA A 545 -10.72 -2.04 15.71
CA ALA A 545 -9.50 -1.28 15.82
C ALA A 545 -9.61 -0.18 16.89
N SER A 546 -8.60 -0.05 17.76
CA SER A 546 -8.52 1.07 18.71
C SER A 546 -8.51 2.42 17.96
N GLY A 547 -9.11 3.45 18.53
CA GLY A 547 -9.23 4.77 17.90
C GLY A 547 -10.18 4.85 16.70
N ALA A 548 -10.82 3.75 16.31
CA ALA A 548 -11.89 3.73 15.31
C ALA A 548 -13.27 3.65 15.99
N ASN A 549 -14.30 4.16 15.33
CA ASN A 549 -15.65 4.18 15.89
C ASN A 549 -16.42 2.89 15.57
N LEU A 550 -17.10 2.36 16.56
CA LEU A 550 -18.04 1.25 16.46
C LEU A 550 -19.48 1.77 16.69
N PRO A 551 -20.50 1.07 16.18
CA PRO A 551 -20.49 -0.22 15.54
C PRO A 551 -20.12 -0.16 14.05
N VAL A 552 -19.83 -1.35 13.46
CA VAL A 552 -19.61 -1.54 12.02
C VAL A 552 -20.53 -2.63 11.49
N ASN A 553 -20.74 -2.63 10.17
CA ASN A 553 -21.43 -3.69 9.45
C ASN A 553 -20.46 -4.39 8.47
N LEU A 554 -20.45 -5.70 8.47
CA LEU A 554 -19.99 -6.49 7.36
C LEU A 554 -21.21 -6.84 6.52
N VAL A 555 -21.33 -6.19 5.37
CA VAL A 555 -22.49 -6.35 4.47
C VAL A 555 -22.17 -7.44 3.45
N LEU A 556 -23.06 -8.40 3.32
CA LEU A 556 -22.94 -9.51 2.40
C LEU A 556 -23.99 -9.35 1.30
N TYR A 557 -23.57 -9.49 0.05
CA TYR A 557 -24.43 -9.41 -1.13
C TYR A 557 -24.35 -10.70 -1.94
N ARG A 558 -25.49 -11.27 -2.31
CA ARG A 558 -25.55 -12.37 -3.27
C ARG A 558 -25.57 -11.81 -4.69
N LEU A 559 -24.59 -12.21 -5.49
CA LEU A 559 -24.61 -11.90 -6.92
C LEU A 559 -25.51 -12.87 -7.65
N PRO A 560 -26.50 -12.41 -8.40
CA PRO A 560 -27.27 -13.28 -9.28
C PRO A 560 -26.34 -13.96 -10.30
N GLU A 561 -26.65 -15.19 -10.65
CA GLU A 561 -25.95 -15.86 -11.75
C GLU A 561 -26.10 -15.04 -13.03
N LEU A 562 -25.03 -14.95 -13.81
CA LEU A 562 -25.14 -14.38 -15.15
C LEU A 562 -25.86 -15.44 -15.99
N GLU A 563 -27.09 -15.15 -16.36
CA GLU A 563 -27.75 -15.96 -17.41
C GLU A 563 -26.81 -15.96 -18.61
N ALA A 564 -26.41 -17.14 -19.06
CA ALA A 564 -25.72 -17.29 -20.32
C ALA A 564 -26.64 -16.71 -21.40
N ARG A 565 -26.35 -15.51 -21.89
CA ARG A 565 -27.08 -14.99 -23.06
C ARG A 565 -26.71 -15.86 -24.25
N PRO A 566 -27.72 -16.31 -25.01
CA PRO A 566 -27.53 -17.14 -26.19
C PRO A 566 -26.66 -16.48 -27.25
#